data_9471fd30bca49db09e1ee1ae976cba41
#
_entry.id   9471fd30bca49db09e1ee1ae976cba41
#
_cell.length_a   1.000
_cell.length_b   1.000
_cell.length_c   1.000
_cell.angle_alpha   90.00
_cell.angle_beta   90.00
_cell.angle_gamma   90.00
#
_symmetry.space_group_name_H-M   'P 1'
#
loop_
_entity.id
_entity.type
_entity.pdbx_description
1 polymer ?
#
loop_
_entity_poly.entity_id
_entity_poly.type
_entity_poly.pdbx_seq_one_letter_code
_entity_poly.pdbx_strand_id
1 'polypeptide(L)'
;MDRLDRLLRSAARAHHAEFGGPNPGWPEWYAAHVHPEIGAIVGFEPTIEQVAEWLRQADELHRAEAPDDRWPPFYARWILESLEE
;
A
#
# COMPACT_ATOMS: atom_id res chain seq x y z
N MET A 1 -4.53 -15.64 5.11
CA MET A 1 -4.70 -14.59 4.11
C MET A 1 -4.42 -13.26 4.69
N ASP A 2 -3.66 -12.51 3.97
CA ASP A 2 -3.14 -11.25 4.42
C ASP A 2 -4.22 -10.16 4.34
N ARG A 3 -4.57 -9.56 5.47
CA ARG A 3 -5.57 -8.49 5.52
C ARG A 3 -5.10 -7.24 4.80
N LEU A 4 -3.82 -6.95 4.91
CA LEU A 4 -3.26 -5.77 4.25
C LEU A 4 -3.26 -5.94 2.73
N ASP A 5 -2.97 -7.14 2.25
CA ASP A 5 -3.05 -7.43 0.82
C ASP A 5 -4.47 -7.19 0.29
N ARG A 6 -5.48 -7.66 1.02
CA ARG A 6 -6.87 -7.44 0.62
C ARG A 6 -7.23 -5.96 0.61
N LEU A 7 -6.76 -5.24 1.62
CA LEU A 7 -7.02 -3.80 1.71
C LEU A 7 -6.39 -3.07 0.54
N LEU A 8 -5.16 -3.42 0.18
CA LEU A 8 -4.49 -2.80 -0.95
C LEU A 8 -5.16 -3.14 -2.27
N ARG A 9 -5.67 -4.36 -2.43
CA ARG A 9 -6.41 -4.74 -3.63
C ARG A 9 -7.70 -3.97 -3.75
N SER A 10 -8.40 -3.75 -2.64
CA SER A 10 -9.61 -2.95 -2.61
C SER A 10 -9.31 -1.52 -3.02
N ALA A 11 -8.22 -0.96 -2.50
CA ALA A 11 -7.78 0.38 -2.86
C ALA A 11 -7.45 0.47 -4.35
N ALA A 12 -6.81 -0.55 -4.90
CA ALA A 12 -6.46 -0.57 -6.31
C ALA A 12 -7.70 -0.53 -7.20
N ARG A 13 -8.74 -1.27 -6.82
CA ARG A 13 -10.01 -1.26 -7.58
C ARG A 13 -10.65 0.12 -7.54
N ALA A 14 -10.68 0.73 -6.35
CA ALA A 14 -11.26 2.06 -6.20
C ALA A 14 -10.47 3.10 -7.00
N HIS A 15 -9.16 3.01 -6.98
CA HIS A 15 -8.29 3.92 -7.73
C HIS A 15 -8.55 3.79 -9.23
N HIS A 16 -8.62 2.57 -9.74
CA HIS A 16 -8.88 2.33 -11.14
C HIS A 16 -10.25 2.87 -11.56
N ALA A 17 -11.27 2.67 -10.71
CA ALA A 17 -12.61 3.15 -11.00
C ALA A 17 -12.68 4.68 -11.05
N GLU A 18 -11.86 5.35 -10.22
CA GLU A 18 -11.89 6.81 -10.14
C GLU A 18 -11.02 7.47 -11.20
N PHE A 19 -9.82 6.95 -11.45
CA PHE A 19 -8.85 7.58 -12.33
C PHE A 19 -8.64 6.87 -13.66
N GLY A 20 -8.97 5.59 -13.72
CA GLY A 20 -8.81 4.80 -14.94
C GLY A 20 -7.39 4.45 -15.32
N GLY A 21 -6.39 4.88 -14.53
CA GLY A 21 -4.99 4.62 -14.84
C GLY A 21 -4.05 5.29 -13.87
N PRO A 22 -2.75 5.39 -14.22
CA PRO A 22 -1.75 5.96 -13.33
C PRO A 22 -2.05 7.40 -12.94
N ASN A 23 -1.72 7.74 -11.70
CA ASN A 23 -1.95 9.06 -11.13
C ASN A 23 -0.71 9.44 -10.32
N PRO A 24 -0.06 10.62 -10.58
CA PRO A 24 1.15 11.02 -9.86
C PRO A 24 0.96 11.11 -8.35
N GLY A 25 -0.25 11.41 -7.89
CA GLY A 25 -0.54 11.46 -6.45
C GLY A 25 -0.99 10.15 -5.85
N TRP A 26 -0.68 9.02 -6.47
CA TRP A 26 -1.18 7.73 -6.03
C TRP A 26 -0.78 7.36 -4.58
N PRO A 27 0.45 7.66 -4.11
CA PRO A 27 0.79 7.25 -2.74
C PRO A 27 -0.11 7.90 -1.70
N GLU A 28 -0.37 9.19 -1.85
CA GLU A 28 -1.23 9.92 -0.94
C GLU A 28 -2.68 9.48 -1.05
N TRP A 29 -3.14 9.20 -2.27
CA TRP A 29 -4.50 8.73 -2.48
C TRP A 29 -4.72 7.37 -1.82
N TYR A 30 -3.81 6.43 -2.04
CA TYR A 30 -3.90 5.10 -1.42
C TYR A 30 -3.78 5.21 0.09
N ALA A 31 -2.86 6.04 0.58
CA ALA A 31 -2.70 6.22 2.02
C ALA A 31 -3.99 6.71 2.67
N ALA A 32 -4.65 7.68 2.07
CA ALA A 32 -5.90 8.20 2.60
C ALA A 32 -7.00 7.14 2.56
N HIS A 33 -7.02 6.32 1.52
CA HIS A 33 -8.04 5.28 1.37
C HIS A 33 -7.87 4.17 2.41
N VAL A 34 -6.64 3.74 2.68
CA VAL A 34 -6.39 2.63 3.59
C VAL A 34 -6.22 3.07 5.04
N HIS A 35 -5.96 4.35 5.28
CA HIS A 35 -5.66 4.89 6.61
C HIS A 35 -6.68 4.48 7.68
N PRO A 36 -8.01 4.54 7.42
CA PRO A 36 -8.97 4.20 8.46
C PRO A 36 -8.89 2.75 8.94
N GLU A 37 -8.36 1.86 8.13
CA GLU A 37 -8.35 0.43 8.44
C GLU A 37 -6.96 -0.12 8.73
N ILE A 38 -5.91 0.55 8.25
CA ILE A 38 -4.57 0.01 8.36
C ILE A 38 -4.09 -0.07 9.82
N GLY A 39 -4.56 0.85 10.66
CA GLY A 39 -4.19 0.85 12.08
C GLY A 39 -4.55 -0.45 12.78
N ALA A 40 -5.71 -1.02 12.45
CA ALA A 40 -6.14 -2.29 13.03
C ALA A 40 -5.26 -3.46 12.57
N ILE A 41 -4.63 -3.33 11.41
CA ILE A 41 -3.78 -4.38 10.87
C ILE A 41 -2.37 -4.29 11.44
N VAL A 42 -1.82 -3.07 11.53
CA VAL A 42 -0.43 -2.90 11.97
C VAL A 42 -0.27 -2.73 13.48
N GLY A 43 -1.38 -2.48 14.19
CA GLY A 43 -1.34 -2.41 15.66
C GLY A 43 -1.11 -1.02 16.23
N PHE A 44 -1.07 0.01 15.41
CA PHE A 44 -0.98 1.39 15.84
C PHE A 44 -1.55 2.28 14.74
N GLU A 45 -1.78 3.57 15.05
CA GLU A 45 -2.33 4.48 14.03
C GLU A 45 -1.22 5.29 13.37
N PRO A 46 -0.78 4.91 12.16
CA PRO A 46 0.18 5.72 11.43
C PRO A 46 -0.48 6.96 10.85
N THR A 47 0.32 7.97 10.55
CA THR A 47 -0.19 9.14 9.83
C THR A 47 -0.36 8.76 8.35
N ILE A 48 -1.17 9.57 7.64
CA ILE A 48 -1.32 9.38 6.19
C ILE A 48 0.04 9.53 5.50
N GLU A 49 0.87 10.46 5.96
CA GLU A 49 2.20 10.66 5.41
C GLU A 49 3.10 9.44 5.58
N GLN A 50 3.03 8.80 6.74
CA GLN A 50 3.79 7.56 6.97
C GLN A 50 3.35 6.45 6.04
N VAL A 51 2.05 6.29 5.87
CA VAL A 51 1.53 5.25 4.97
C VAL A 51 1.94 5.54 3.53
N ALA A 52 1.86 6.79 3.10
CA ALA A 52 2.28 7.17 1.75
C ALA A 52 3.77 6.88 1.53
N GLU A 53 4.60 7.12 2.54
CA GLU A 53 6.02 6.84 2.46
C GLU A 53 6.29 5.35 2.37
N TRP A 54 5.58 4.54 3.15
CA TRP A 54 5.70 3.09 3.04
C TRP A 54 5.37 2.60 1.63
N LEU A 55 4.31 3.16 1.04
CA LEU A 55 3.91 2.78 -0.31
C LEU A 55 4.96 3.17 -1.35
N ARG A 56 5.56 4.35 -1.22
CA ARG A 56 6.61 4.78 -2.13
C ARG A 56 7.84 3.87 -2.05
N GLN A 57 8.26 3.54 -0.84
CA GLN A 57 9.43 2.68 -0.64
C GLN A 57 9.17 1.28 -1.16
N ALA A 58 7.98 0.75 -0.90
CA ALA A 58 7.61 -0.58 -1.40
C ALA A 58 7.57 -0.59 -2.93
N ASP A 59 7.08 0.48 -3.54
CA ASP A 59 7.03 0.60 -5.00
C ASP A 59 8.43 0.59 -5.61
N GLU A 60 9.35 1.35 -5.03
CA GLU A 60 10.73 1.40 -5.51
C GLU A 60 11.38 0.02 -5.45
N LEU A 61 11.19 -0.67 -4.33
CA LEU A 61 11.77 -1.99 -4.15
C LEU A 61 11.14 -3.00 -5.10
N HIS A 62 9.83 -2.93 -5.27
CA HIS A 62 9.11 -3.81 -6.19
C HIS A 62 9.64 -3.68 -7.61
N ARG A 63 9.84 -2.45 -8.08
CA ARG A 63 10.36 -2.20 -9.42
C ARG A 63 11.78 -2.71 -9.59
N ALA A 64 12.58 -2.61 -8.53
CA ALA A 64 13.98 -3.01 -8.58
C ALA A 64 14.16 -4.53 -8.47
N GLU A 65 13.36 -5.20 -7.65
CA GLU A 65 13.58 -6.61 -7.31
C GLU A 65 12.57 -7.57 -7.91
N ALA A 66 11.33 -7.14 -8.09
CA ALA A 66 10.27 -8.07 -8.50
C ALA A 66 9.24 -7.38 -9.38
N PRO A 67 9.65 -6.77 -10.51
CA PRO A 67 8.71 -6.02 -11.34
C PRO A 67 7.60 -6.87 -11.94
N ASP A 68 7.79 -8.18 -12.01
CA ASP A 68 6.79 -9.10 -12.56
C ASP A 68 5.83 -9.65 -11.52
N ASP A 69 6.11 -9.44 -10.23
CA ASP A 69 5.23 -9.89 -9.16
C ASP A 69 4.05 -8.94 -9.00
N ARG A 70 2.96 -9.46 -8.47
CA ARG A 70 1.79 -8.64 -8.16
C ARG A 70 2.16 -7.69 -7.04
N TRP A 71 1.84 -6.39 -7.21
CA TRP A 71 2.24 -5.40 -6.23
C TRP A 71 1.49 -5.49 -4.89
N PRO A 72 0.17 -5.83 -4.84
CA PRO A 72 -0.49 -5.80 -3.53
C PRO A 72 0.12 -6.76 -2.50
N PRO A 73 0.36 -8.05 -2.82
CA PRO A 73 1.01 -8.92 -1.83
C PRO A 73 2.45 -8.53 -1.56
N PHE A 74 3.18 -8.02 -2.54
CA PHE A 74 4.55 -7.58 -2.33
C PHE A 74 4.60 -6.40 -1.35
N TYR A 75 3.78 -5.40 -1.58
CA TYR A 75 3.73 -4.21 -0.73
C TYR A 75 3.29 -4.59 0.70
N ALA A 76 2.26 -5.42 0.80
CA ALA A 76 1.75 -5.84 2.10
C ALA A 76 2.84 -6.55 2.91
N ARG A 77 3.54 -7.49 2.30
CA ARG A 77 4.61 -8.21 2.95
C ARG A 77 5.74 -7.28 3.37
N TRP A 78 6.16 -6.40 2.48
CA TRP A 78 7.24 -5.47 2.77
C TRP A 78 6.89 -4.56 3.95
N ILE A 79 5.68 -4.01 3.96
CA ILE A 79 5.25 -3.12 5.03
C ILE A 79 5.23 -3.85 6.37
N LEU A 80 4.63 -5.05 6.40
CA LEU A 80 4.53 -5.81 7.63
C LEU A 80 5.90 -6.25 8.16
N GLU A 81 6.79 -6.66 7.29
CA GLU A 81 8.14 -7.05 7.68
C GLU A 81 8.93 -5.86 8.22
N SER A 82 8.78 -4.69 7.61
CA SER A 82 9.44 -3.48 8.06
C SER A 82 9.01 -3.07 9.46
N LEU A 83 7.75 -3.31 9.79
CA LEU A 83 7.21 -2.94 11.09
C LEU A 83 7.60 -3.90 12.20
N GLU A 84 8.04 -5.10 11.87
CA GLU A 84 8.50 -6.08 12.85
C GLU A 84 9.93 -5.83 13.32
N GLU A 85 10.63 -4.96 12.66
CA GLU A 85 12.00 -4.60 13.08
C GLU A 85 12.00 -3.52 14.19
#